data_8755e9a7792b0db2338b8272578eb9e9
#
_entry.id   8755e9a7792b0db2338b8272578eb9e9
#
_cell.length_a   1.000
_cell.length_b   1.000
_cell.length_c   1.000
_cell.angle_alpha   90.00
_cell.angle_beta   90.00
_cell.angle_gamma   90.00
#
_symmetry.space_group_name_H-M   'P 1'
#
loop_
_entity.id
_entity.type
_entity.pdbx_description
1 polymer ?
#
loop_
_entity_poly.entity_id
_entity_poly.type
_entity_poly.pdbx_seq_one_letter_code
_entity_poly.pdbx_strand_id
1 'polypeptide(L)'
;MTRATGTRVWSMPVVALTMFVAFAAASSLAADTSVKVQLTVSKAGPRAVEDQTEQVILRDYQVAWTSLAQALEFNTLDPLQGPFAGTAKKWLSDTVSGQRESGLSTHYSEQNHNVEAVFYAPEGDMIELHDTAEYQLQITDGGKQLQDQRVIVHYVVLMTPAADRWVVRQLQAVPQF
;
A
#
# COMPACT_ATOMS: atom_id res chain seq x y z
N MET A 1 61.74 -64.19 37.89
CA MET A 1 60.27 -64.20 37.96
C MET A 1 59.80 -62.79 37.91
N THR A 2 59.36 -62.26 36.76
CA THR A 2 58.66 -61.00 36.73
C THR A 2 57.85 -60.99 35.47
N ARG A 3 56.52 -60.99 35.56
CA ARG A 3 55.53 -60.94 34.50
C ARG A 3 55.38 -59.51 34.04
N ALA A 4 55.50 -59.25 32.74
CA ALA A 4 55.13 -58.03 32.09
C ALA A 4 53.63 -58.08 31.57
N THR A 5 52.85 -57.22 32.08
CA THR A 5 51.45 -57.02 31.68
C THR A 5 51.41 -55.99 30.57
N GLY A 6 51.05 -56.42 29.33
CA GLY A 6 50.84 -55.53 28.21
C GLY A 6 49.45 -54.94 28.22
N THR A 7 49.34 -53.62 28.23
CA THR A 7 48.12 -52.84 28.03
C THR A 7 47.87 -52.63 26.59
N ARG A 8 46.76 -53.20 26.08
CA ARG A 8 46.22 -52.95 24.74
C ARG A 8 45.46 -51.59 24.74
N VAL A 9 45.97 -50.66 23.99
CA VAL A 9 45.24 -49.42 23.68
C VAL A 9 44.33 -49.67 22.49
N TRP A 10 43.00 -49.58 22.73
CA TRP A 10 42.01 -49.61 21.66
C TRP A 10 41.82 -48.16 21.15
N SER A 11 42.23 -47.95 19.91
CA SER A 11 41.89 -46.70 19.16
C SER A 11 40.49 -46.81 18.60
N MET A 12 39.54 -46.03 19.11
CA MET A 12 38.22 -45.81 18.51
C MET A 12 38.33 -44.79 17.38
N PRO A 13 37.76 -45.04 16.23
CA PRO A 13 37.64 -44.02 15.19
C PRO A 13 36.50 -43.05 15.58
N VAL A 14 36.82 -41.79 15.70
CA VAL A 14 35.86 -40.68 15.84
C VAL A 14 35.19 -40.51 14.47
N VAL A 15 33.94 -40.98 14.34
CA VAL A 15 33.07 -40.65 13.18
C VAL A 15 32.55 -39.25 13.39
N ALA A 16 33.12 -38.27 12.68
CA ALA A 16 32.61 -36.90 12.61
C ALA A 16 31.30 -36.88 11.76
N LEU A 17 30.18 -36.85 12.46
CA LEU A 17 28.86 -36.64 11.85
C LEU A 17 28.71 -35.16 11.50
N THR A 18 29.03 -34.77 10.25
CA THR A 18 28.76 -33.43 9.74
C THR A 18 27.26 -33.31 9.48
N MET A 19 26.53 -32.63 10.37
CA MET A 19 25.16 -32.19 10.15
C MET A 19 25.16 -31.03 9.12
N PHE A 20 24.73 -31.32 7.91
CA PHE A 20 24.38 -30.33 6.89
C PHE A 20 23.04 -29.71 7.31
N VAL A 21 23.07 -28.55 7.94
CA VAL A 21 21.87 -27.72 8.13
C VAL A 21 21.57 -27.06 6.79
N ALA A 22 20.62 -27.63 6.04
CA ALA A 22 20.06 -26.97 4.87
C ALA A 22 19.22 -25.77 5.33
N PHE A 23 19.79 -24.57 5.23
CA PHE A 23 19.06 -23.31 5.39
C PHE A 23 18.15 -23.17 4.17
N ALA A 24 16.90 -23.59 4.29
CA ALA A 24 15.86 -23.24 3.32
C ALA A 24 15.61 -21.73 3.46
N ALA A 25 16.22 -20.93 2.59
CA ALA A 25 15.86 -19.54 2.42
C ALA A 25 14.43 -19.51 1.85
N ALA A 26 13.44 -19.33 2.72
CA ALA A 26 12.12 -18.93 2.30
C ALA A 26 12.24 -17.53 1.71
N SER A 27 12.33 -17.44 0.38
CA SER A 27 12.15 -16.18 -0.32
C SER A 27 10.69 -15.78 -0.12
N SER A 28 10.40 -14.96 0.89
CA SER A 28 9.15 -14.23 0.95
C SER A 28 9.12 -13.34 -0.29
N LEU A 29 8.29 -13.66 -1.27
CA LEU A 29 7.88 -12.72 -2.30
C LEU A 29 7.22 -11.57 -1.53
N ALA A 30 7.98 -10.48 -1.33
CA ALA A 30 7.41 -9.26 -0.81
C ALA A 30 6.35 -8.83 -1.82
N ALA A 31 5.08 -8.76 -1.40
CA ALA A 31 4.02 -8.25 -2.23
C ALA A 31 4.39 -6.83 -2.68
N ASP A 32 4.19 -6.53 -3.97
CA ASP A 32 4.48 -5.20 -4.52
C ASP A 32 3.53 -4.19 -3.88
N THR A 33 4.05 -3.35 -2.99
CA THR A 33 3.29 -2.28 -2.33
C THR A 33 3.28 -0.99 -3.14
N SER A 34 3.88 -0.99 -4.34
CA SER A 34 3.88 0.19 -5.20
C SER A 34 2.49 0.50 -5.74
N VAL A 35 2.11 1.77 -5.69
CA VAL A 35 0.88 2.28 -6.29
C VAL A 35 1.15 2.60 -7.75
N LYS A 36 0.44 1.96 -8.65
CA LYS A 36 0.49 2.22 -10.09
C LYS A 36 -0.74 3.02 -10.49
N VAL A 37 -0.54 4.20 -11.03
CA VAL A 37 -1.63 5.07 -11.52
C VAL A 37 -1.43 5.34 -13.00
N GLN A 38 -2.49 5.14 -13.79
CA GLN A 38 -2.59 5.57 -15.18
C GLN A 38 -3.63 6.66 -15.24
N LEU A 39 -3.23 7.88 -15.62
CA LEU A 39 -4.13 9.03 -15.73
C LEU A 39 -4.42 9.34 -17.20
N THR A 40 -5.68 9.49 -17.55
CA THR A 40 -6.16 9.92 -18.85
C THR A 40 -6.90 11.24 -18.69
N VAL A 41 -6.46 12.29 -19.40
CA VAL A 41 -7.03 13.64 -19.29
C VAL A 41 -7.79 14.10 -20.54
N SER A 42 -7.85 13.28 -21.59
CA SER A 42 -8.41 13.64 -22.89
C SER A 42 -9.90 13.98 -22.88
N LYS A 43 -10.62 13.55 -21.83
CA LYS A 43 -12.05 13.84 -21.66
C LYS A 43 -12.32 14.99 -20.68
N ALA A 44 -11.28 15.51 -20.02
CA ALA A 44 -11.45 16.63 -19.12
C ALA A 44 -11.97 17.87 -19.84
N GLY A 45 -12.98 18.49 -19.26
CA GLY A 45 -13.57 19.73 -19.75
C GLY A 45 -14.13 20.57 -18.61
N PRO A 46 -14.49 21.83 -18.84
CA PRO A 46 -14.40 22.60 -20.11
C PRO A 46 -12.99 23.08 -20.48
N ARG A 47 -12.02 23.04 -19.55
CA ARG A 47 -10.62 23.38 -19.81
C ARG A 47 -9.82 22.11 -20.08
N ALA A 48 -8.88 22.16 -21.04
CA ALA A 48 -7.90 21.08 -21.24
C ALA A 48 -6.88 21.09 -20.11
N VAL A 49 -6.44 19.91 -19.67
CA VAL A 49 -5.37 19.77 -18.68
C VAL A 49 -4.04 19.90 -19.41
N GLU A 50 -3.18 20.80 -18.97
CA GLU A 50 -1.85 20.99 -19.50
C GLU A 50 -0.91 19.85 -19.04
N ASP A 51 0.06 19.44 -19.86
CA ASP A 51 0.98 18.33 -19.60
C ASP A 51 1.67 18.43 -18.21
N GLN A 52 2.09 19.64 -17.83
CA GLN A 52 2.71 19.85 -16.52
C GLN A 52 1.70 19.63 -15.38
N THR A 53 0.47 20.07 -15.53
CA THR A 53 -0.60 19.88 -14.54
C THR A 53 -0.95 18.38 -14.42
N GLU A 54 -1.04 17.67 -15.55
CA GLU A 54 -1.27 16.21 -15.56
C GLU A 54 -0.20 15.47 -14.75
N GLN A 55 1.09 15.77 -14.99
CA GLN A 55 2.20 15.14 -14.28
C GLN A 55 2.14 15.40 -12.77
N VAL A 56 1.80 16.61 -12.35
CA VAL A 56 1.68 16.97 -10.93
C VAL A 56 0.49 16.26 -10.29
N ILE A 57 -0.69 16.24 -10.96
CA ILE A 57 -1.87 15.52 -10.47
C ILE A 57 -1.57 14.03 -10.33
N LEU A 58 -0.95 13.40 -11.33
CA LEU A 58 -0.56 12.00 -11.31
C LEU A 58 0.33 11.69 -10.11
N ARG A 59 1.41 12.47 -9.92
CA ARG A 59 2.33 12.33 -8.79
C ARG A 59 1.60 12.45 -7.44
N ASP A 60 0.80 13.50 -7.28
CA ASP A 60 0.16 13.81 -6.00
C ASP A 60 -0.95 12.80 -5.67
N TYR A 61 -1.61 12.26 -6.69
CA TYR A 61 -2.59 11.18 -6.53
C TYR A 61 -1.92 9.87 -6.10
N GLN A 62 -0.76 9.51 -6.67
CA GLN A 62 0.04 8.36 -6.22
C GLN A 62 0.48 8.52 -4.76
N VAL A 63 0.93 9.73 -4.39
CA VAL A 63 1.30 10.05 -3.01
C VAL A 63 0.10 9.90 -2.07
N ALA A 64 -1.09 10.33 -2.48
CA ALA A 64 -2.30 10.19 -1.68
C ALA A 64 -2.63 8.71 -1.38
N TRP A 65 -2.61 7.84 -2.38
CA TRP A 65 -2.87 6.41 -2.19
C TRP A 65 -1.79 5.71 -1.36
N THR A 66 -0.51 6.03 -1.59
CA THR A 66 0.59 5.52 -0.76
C THR A 66 0.42 5.93 0.71
N SER A 67 0.05 7.20 0.95
CA SER A 67 -0.19 7.73 2.28
C SER A 67 -1.40 7.08 2.96
N LEU A 68 -2.48 6.83 2.21
CA LEU A 68 -3.65 6.11 2.72
C LEU A 68 -3.29 4.68 3.12
N ALA A 69 -2.56 3.95 2.27
CA ALA A 69 -2.11 2.60 2.58
C ALA A 69 -1.28 2.56 3.87
N GLN A 70 -0.32 3.48 4.03
CA GLN A 70 0.48 3.60 5.26
C GLN A 70 -0.37 3.94 6.49
N ALA A 71 -1.33 4.86 6.36
CA ALA A 71 -2.20 5.25 7.46
C ALA A 71 -3.03 4.06 7.97
N LEU A 72 -3.55 3.23 7.08
CA LEU A 72 -4.35 2.04 7.40
C LEU A 72 -3.48 0.90 7.95
N GLU A 73 -2.30 0.67 7.39
CA GLU A 73 -1.40 -0.40 7.82
C GLU A 73 -0.87 -0.16 9.23
N PHE A 74 -0.45 1.08 9.52
CA PHE A 74 0.16 1.44 10.80
C PHE A 74 -0.81 2.09 11.81
N ASN A 75 -2.09 2.25 11.45
CA ASN A 75 -3.11 2.90 12.28
C ASN A 75 -2.70 4.31 12.75
N THR A 76 -2.07 5.11 11.86
CA THR A 76 -1.55 6.44 12.14
C THR A 76 -2.20 7.50 11.25
N LEU A 77 -2.41 8.70 11.79
CA LEU A 77 -3.06 9.80 11.06
C LEU A 77 -2.06 10.70 10.31
N ASP A 78 -0.79 10.65 10.67
CA ASP A 78 0.24 11.54 10.12
C ASP A 78 0.36 11.49 8.59
N PRO A 79 0.32 10.30 7.93
CA PRO A 79 0.40 10.23 6.48
C PRO A 79 -0.75 10.97 5.77
N LEU A 80 -1.90 11.14 6.42
CA LEU A 80 -3.06 11.83 5.85
C LEU A 80 -2.95 13.35 5.85
N GLN A 81 -1.97 13.94 6.57
CA GLN A 81 -1.93 15.38 6.80
C GLN A 81 -1.60 16.22 5.55
N GLY A 82 -0.80 15.69 4.63
CA GLY A 82 -0.39 16.40 3.43
C GLY A 82 -1.33 16.19 2.24
N PRO A 83 -1.61 14.93 1.85
CA PRO A 83 -2.31 14.61 0.60
C PRO A 83 -3.83 14.79 0.67
N PHE A 84 -4.43 14.87 1.86
CA PHE A 84 -5.88 14.93 2.04
C PHE A 84 -6.33 16.20 2.74
N ALA A 85 -7.50 16.71 2.33
CA ALA A 85 -8.17 17.85 2.91
C ALA A 85 -9.69 17.63 2.95
N GLY A 86 -10.44 18.55 3.57
CA GLY A 86 -11.91 18.56 3.54
C GLY A 86 -12.56 17.28 4.04
N THR A 87 -13.58 16.83 3.31
CA THR A 87 -14.38 15.65 3.66
C THR A 87 -13.59 14.35 3.53
N ALA A 88 -12.68 14.25 2.55
CA ALA A 88 -11.83 13.08 2.39
C ALA A 88 -10.95 12.88 3.63
N LYS A 89 -10.24 13.92 4.09
CA LYS A 89 -9.40 13.84 5.27
C LYS A 89 -10.18 13.43 6.52
N LYS A 90 -11.36 14.05 6.71
CA LYS A 90 -12.20 13.71 7.86
C LYS A 90 -12.61 12.25 7.85
N TRP A 91 -13.18 11.78 6.74
CA TRP A 91 -13.65 10.39 6.59
C TRP A 91 -12.52 9.38 6.79
N LEU A 92 -11.37 9.60 6.16
CA LEU A 92 -10.20 8.72 6.30
C LEU A 92 -9.65 8.71 7.72
N SER A 93 -9.61 9.87 8.40
CA SER A 93 -9.18 9.95 9.80
C SER A 93 -10.13 9.19 10.74
N ASP A 94 -11.44 9.29 10.52
CA ASP A 94 -12.44 8.55 11.27
C ASP A 94 -12.30 7.04 11.02
N THR A 95 -12.04 6.63 9.75
CA THR A 95 -11.82 5.23 9.37
C THR A 95 -10.58 4.64 10.06
N VAL A 96 -9.43 5.32 9.98
CA VAL A 96 -8.18 4.86 10.63
C VAL A 96 -8.34 4.80 12.15
N SER A 97 -9.02 5.78 12.75
CA SER A 97 -9.27 5.79 14.20
C SER A 97 -10.16 4.63 14.64
N GLY A 98 -11.26 4.38 13.94
CA GLY A 98 -12.17 3.27 14.23
C GLY A 98 -11.50 1.89 14.03
N GLN A 99 -10.65 1.76 12.99
CA GLN A 99 -9.85 0.56 12.76
C GLN A 99 -8.89 0.30 13.94
N ARG A 100 -8.17 1.33 14.39
CA ARG A 100 -7.25 1.26 15.54
C ARG A 100 -7.98 0.88 16.83
N GLU A 101 -9.15 1.47 17.09
CA GLU A 101 -9.98 1.14 18.27
C GLU A 101 -10.48 -0.30 18.25
N SER A 102 -10.70 -0.85 17.06
CA SER A 102 -11.11 -2.24 16.86
C SER A 102 -9.95 -3.24 16.87
N GLY A 103 -8.70 -2.80 16.99
CA GLY A 103 -7.50 -3.65 16.93
C GLY A 103 -7.19 -4.21 15.55
N LEU A 104 -7.83 -3.68 14.50
CA LEU A 104 -7.66 -4.13 13.12
C LEU A 104 -6.50 -3.39 12.45
N SER A 105 -5.93 -4.01 11.41
CA SER A 105 -5.02 -3.38 10.45
C SER A 105 -5.42 -3.77 9.04
N THR A 106 -5.32 -2.83 8.10
CA THR A 106 -5.61 -3.06 6.69
C THR A 106 -4.36 -2.86 5.86
N HIS A 107 -4.01 -3.84 5.05
CA HIS A 107 -2.89 -3.79 4.13
C HIS A 107 -3.41 -3.81 2.69
N TYR A 108 -2.93 -2.86 1.87
CA TYR A 108 -3.16 -2.81 0.43
C TYR A 108 -1.89 -3.19 -0.31
N SER A 109 -2.00 -4.11 -1.27
CA SER A 109 -0.90 -4.47 -2.17
C SER A 109 -1.40 -4.60 -3.61
N GLU A 110 -0.47 -4.63 -4.56
CA GLU A 110 -0.77 -4.72 -5.99
C GLU A 110 -1.76 -3.66 -6.48
N GLN A 111 -1.58 -2.41 -6.01
CA GLN A 111 -2.51 -1.32 -6.30
C GLN A 111 -2.36 -0.83 -7.74
N ASN A 112 -3.44 -0.93 -8.51
CA ASN A 112 -3.55 -0.41 -9.87
C ASN A 112 -4.75 0.52 -9.96
N HIS A 113 -4.54 1.74 -10.44
CA HIS A 113 -5.54 2.78 -10.57
C HIS A 113 -5.65 3.21 -12.03
N ASN A 114 -6.82 3.00 -12.64
CA ASN A 114 -7.17 3.54 -13.95
C ASN A 114 -8.02 4.79 -13.74
N VAL A 115 -7.42 5.94 -13.93
CA VAL A 115 -7.98 7.24 -13.59
C VAL A 115 -8.32 8.03 -14.85
N GLU A 116 -9.54 8.50 -14.97
CA GLU A 116 -9.98 9.39 -16.01
C GLU A 116 -10.38 10.75 -15.42
N ALA A 117 -9.78 11.84 -15.92
CA ALA A 117 -10.21 13.18 -15.59
C ALA A 117 -11.46 13.50 -16.43
N VAL A 118 -12.58 13.78 -15.76
CA VAL A 118 -13.88 14.03 -16.41
C VAL A 118 -14.29 15.49 -16.36
N PHE A 119 -13.74 16.26 -15.42
CA PHE A 119 -13.97 17.68 -15.30
C PHE A 119 -12.67 18.39 -14.88
N TYR A 120 -12.39 19.55 -15.49
CA TYR A 120 -11.33 20.47 -15.06
C TYR A 120 -11.86 21.90 -15.12
N ALA A 121 -11.87 22.57 -13.98
CA ALA A 121 -12.44 23.90 -13.85
C ALA A 121 -11.76 24.92 -14.78
N PRO A 122 -12.49 25.89 -15.35
CA PRO A 122 -11.90 26.94 -16.20
C PRO A 122 -10.78 27.71 -15.50
N GLU A 123 -10.89 27.90 -14.21
CA GLU A 123 -9.93 28.60 -13.35
C GLU A 123 -8.68 27.75 -13.06
N GLY A 124 -8.75 26.43 -13.30
CA GLY A 124 -7.65 25.50 -13.04
C GLY A 124 -7.45 25.14 -11.57
N ASP A 125 -8.48 25.33 -10.75
CA ASP A 125 -8.44 25.18 -9.30
C ASP A 125 -9.19 23.95 -8.76
N MET A 126 -9.77 23.14 -9.67
CA MET A 126 -10.50 21.92 -9.33
C MET A 126 -10.48 20.92 -10.47
N ILE A 127 -10.24 19.65 -10.15
CA ILE A 127 -10.36 18.54 -11.09
C ILE A 127 -11.17 17.41 -10.46
N GLU A 128 -12.07 16.82 -11.24
CA GLU A 128 -12.78 15.60 -10.88
C GLU A 128 -12.20 14.42 -11.65
N LEU A 129 -11.90 13.38 -10.91
CA LEU A 129 -11.34 12.13 -11.41
C LEU A 129 -12.31 10.97 -11.13
N HIS A 130 -12.49 10.11 -12.12
CA HIS A 130 -13.13 8.82 -11.97
C HIS A 130 -12.02 7.75 -11.92
N ASP A 131 -11.90 7.03 -10.81
CA ASP A 131 -10.84 6.04 -10.59
C ASP A 131 -11.43 4.64 -10.45
N THR A 132 -11.03 3.73 -11.33
CA THR A 132 -11.24 2.30 -11.15
C THR A 132 -9.99 1.72 -10.50
N ALA A 133 -10.06 1.52 -9.20
CA ALA A 133 -8.98 0.99 -8.37
C ALA A 133 -9.12 -0.52 -8.20
N GLU A 134 -8.05 -1.26 -8.49
CA GLU A 134 -7.93 -2.70 -8.28
C GLU A 134 -6.75 -2.97 -7.36
N TYR A 135 -6.98 -3.70 -6.26
CA TYR A 135 -5.94 -4.02 -5.29
C TYR A 135 -6.25 -5.27 -4.49
N GLN A 136 -5.20 -5.89 -3.92
CA GLN A 136 -5.34 -6.93 -2.91
C GLN A 136 -5.58 -6.27 -1.56
N LEU A 137 -6.71 -6.60 -0.93
CA LEU A 137 -7.12 -6.12 0.39
C LEU A 137 -6.91 -7.22 1.42
N GLN A 138 -6.08 -6.97 2.42
CA GLN A 138 -5.89 -7.86 3.56
C GLN A 138 -6.27 -7.15 4.85
N ILE A 139 -7.10 -7.79 5.68
CA ILE A 139 -7.49 -7.30 7.01
C ILE A 139 -6.98 -8.28 8.06
N THR A 140 -6.32 -7.77 9.09
CA THR A 140 -5.79 -8.55 10.21
C THR A 140 -6.28 -8.04 11.56
N ASP A 141 -6.39 -8.95 12.54
CA ASP A 141 -6.65 -8.67 13.95
C ASP A 141 -5.52 -9.28 14.79
N GLY A 142 -4.72 -8.45 15.45
CA GLY A 142 -3.56 -8.89 16.24
C GLY A 142 -2.59 -9.78 15.45
N GLY A 143 -2.45 -9.60 14.15
CA GLY A 143 -1.64 -10.42 13.25
C GLY A 143 -2.35 -11.66 12.69
N LYS A 144 -3.58 -11.96 13.11
CA LYS A 144 -4.40 -13.01 12.51
C LYS A 144 -5.14 -12.46 11.30
N GLN A 145 -4.95 -13.08 10.13
CA GLN A 145 -5.67 -12.73 8.92
C GLN A 145 -7.15 -13.06 9.04
N LEU A 146 -8.00 -12.04 8.87
CA LEU A 146 -9.47 -12.17 8.85
C LEU A 146 -9.99 -12.22 7.43
N GLN A 147 -9.37 -11.44 6.53
CA GLN A 147 -9.80 -11.31 5.14
C GLN A 147 -8.58 -11.14 4.25
N ASP A 148 -8.64 -11.69 3.04
CA ASP A 148 -7.65 -11.53 1.99
C ASP A 148 -8.36 -11.74 0.65
N GLN A 149 -8.54 -10.66 -0.11
CA GLN A 149 -9.26 -10.73 -1.37
C GLN A 149 -8.83 -9.62 -2.34
N ARG A 150 -8.91 -9.91 -3.61
CA ARG A 150 -8.81 -8.91 -4.67
C ARG A 150 -10.14 -8.17 -4.79
N VAL A 151 -10.07 -6.85 -4.81
CA VAL A 151 -11.25 -5.98 -4.91
C VAL A 151 -11.10 -5.00 -6.06
N ILE A 152 -12.22 -4.62 -6.65
CA ILE A 152 -12.33 -3.53 -7.62
C ILE A 152 -13.31 -2.52 -7.02
N VAL A 153 -12.88 -1.26 -6.93
CA VAL A 153 -13.69 -0.17 -6.38
C VAL A 153 -13.65 1.00 -7.34
N HIS A 154 -14.81 1.62 -7.55
CA HIS A 154 -14.92 2.86 -8.32
C HIS A 154 -14.98 4.04 -7.36
N TYR A 155 -14.14 5.07 -7.62
CA TYR A 155 -14.10 6.28 -6.81
C TYR A 155 -14.35 7.52 -7.66
N VAL A 156 -15.25 8.37 -7.18
CA VAL A 156 -15.32 9.77 -7.62
C VAL A 156 -14.42 10.59 -6.69
N VAL A 157 -13.46 11.28 -7.25
CA VAL A 157 -12.41 12.00 -6.55
C VAL A 157 -12.41 13.46 -6.97
N LEU A 158 -12.43 14.36 -5.99
CA LEU A 158 -12.23 15.78 -6.24
C LEU A 158 -10.89 16.22 -5.68
N MET A 159 -10.03 16.77 -6.54
CA MET A 159 -8.76 17.37 -6.16
C MET A 159 -8.75 18.88 -6.37
N THR A 160 -8.05 19.58 -5.51
CA THR A 160 -7.81 21.04 -5.63
C THR A 160 -6.35 21.35 -5.34
N PRO A 161 -5.79 22.44 -5.92
CA PRO A 161 -4.44 22.86 -5.58
C PRO A 161 -4.36 23.36 -4.13
N ALA A 162 -3.24 23.06 -3.49
CA ALA A 162 -2.77 23.64 -2.25
C ALA A 162 -1.47 24.43 -2.53
N ALA A 163 -0.71 24.81 -1.52
CA ALA A 163 0.44 25.67 -1.71
C ALA A 163 1.50 25.11 -2.68
N ASP A 164 1.76 23.81 -2.63
CA ASP A 164 2.84 23.15 -3.38
C ASP A 164 2.43 21.84 -4.07
N ARG A 165 1.14 21.47 -3.98
CA ARG A 165 0.61 20.19 -4.49
C ARG A 165 -0.88 20.24 -4.74
N TRP A 166 -1.38 19.21 -5.41
CA TRP A 166 -2.82 18.91 -5.43
C TRP A 166 -3.18 18.02 -4.23
N VAL A 167 -4.35 18.26 -3.65
CA VAL A 167 -4.85 17.51 -2.49
C VAL A 167 -6.22 16.92 -2.79
N VAL A 168 -6.46 15.69 -2.32
CA VAL A 168 -7.76 15.04 -2.41
C VAL A 168 -8.70 15.67 -1.37
N ARG A 169 -9.75 16.35 -1.82
CA ARG A 169 -10.77 16.97 -0.95
C ARG A 169 -11.99 16.09 -0.74
N GLN A 170 -12.33 15.30 -1.74
CA GLN A 170 -13.43 14.33 -1.68
C GLN A 170 -12.94 13.03 -2.28
N LEU A 171 -13.28 11.93 -1.64
CA LEU A 171 -13.06 10.57 -2.09
C LEU A 171 -14.32 9.78 -1.75
N GLN A 172 -15.04 9.33 -2.76
CA GLN A 172 -16.31 8.66 -2.60
C GLN A 172 -16.35 7.39 -3.41
N ALA A 173 -16.51 6.24 -2.74
CA ALA A 173 -16.79 4.99 -3.42
C ALA A 173 -18.21 4.99 -4.02
N VAL A 174 -18.33 4.56 -5.27
CA VAL A 174 -19.59 4.46 -6.01
C VAL A 174 -19.74 3.08 -6.62
N PRO A 175 -20.97 2.60 -6.89
CA PRO A 175 -21.16 1.27 -7.49
C PRO A 175 -20.60 1.17 -8.92
N GLN A 176 -20.71 2.25 -9.69
CA GLN A 176 -20.26 2.39 -11.09
C GLN A 176 -20.28 3.88 -11.49
N PHE A 177 -19.64 4.21 -12.62
CA PHE A 177 -19.72 5.54 -13.24
C PHE A 177 -20.86 5.58 -14.26
#